data_5a68cf719e3f868dd3a2b5af9fbefbf6
#
_entry.id   5a68cf719e3f868dd3a2b5af9fbefbf6
#
_cell.length_a   1.000
_cell.length_b   1.000
_cell.length_c   1.000
_cell.angle_alpha   90.00
_cell.angle_beta   90.00
_cell.angle_gamma   90.00
#
_symmetry.space_group_name_H-M   'P 1'
#
loop_
_entity.id
_entity.type
_entity.pdbx_description
1 polymer ?
#
loop_
_entity_poly.entity_id
_entity_poly.type
_entity_poly.pdbx_seq_one_letter_code
_entity_poly.pdbx_strand_id
1 'polypeptide(L)'
;MAINAALKAKPQWTALSWEHRASIFLKAAELLSGPYRMKINAATMLGQSKNAYQAEIDSACELIDFLRFNAYYMTEIYNVQPESSTGIWNRLEWRPLEGFVFALTPFNFTAIAGNLPCAPALISNTIVWKASETQIFSANVIMEVLREAGLPDGVINLVFVSGAVAGDIIFSHKEFAGLHFTGGTNTFNTI
;
A
#
# COMPACT_ATOMS: atom_id res chain seq x y z
N MET A 1 -13.46 -3.69 12.96
CA MET A 1 -12.13 -3.64 13.64
C MET A 1 -11.08 -2.94 12.79
N ALA A 2 -10.82 -3.36 11.55
CA ALA A 2 -9.76 -2.78 10.67
C ALA A 2 -9.92 -1.27 10.41
N ILE A 3 -11.13 -0.81 10.10
CA ILE A 3 -11.41 0.62 9.91
C ILE A 3 -11.06 1.44 11.16
N ASN A 4 -11.48 0.97 12.33
CA ASN A 4 -11.16 1.67 13.60
C ASN A 4 -9.65 1.69 13.87
N ALA A 5 -8.92 0.64 13.53
CA ALA A 5 -7.46 0.61 13.66
C ALA A 5 -6.81 1.63 12.70
N ALA A 6 -7.27 1.70 11.45
CA ALA A 6 -6.81 2.68 10.48
C ALA A 6 -7.04 4.13 10.98
N LEU A 7 -8.25 4.44 11.43
CA LEU A 7 -8.58 5.78 11.94
C LEU A 7 -7.78 6.13 13.21
N LYS A 8 -7.54 5.16 14.09
CA LYS A 8 -6.74 5.37 15.31
C LYS A 8 -5.27 5.64 15.02
N ALA A 9 -4.69 4.95 14.03
CA ALA A 9 -3.29 5.12 13.66
C ALA A 9 -3.02 6.43 12.90
N LYS A 10 -4.01 6.97 12.20
CA LYS A 10 -3.89 8.11 11.29
C LYS A 10 -3.19 9.33 11.89
N PRO A 11 -3.56 9.85 13.08
CA PRO A 11 -2.92 11.06 13.61
C PRO A 11 -1.41 10.91 13.82
N GLN A 12 -0.97 9.77 14.35
CA GLN A 12 0.46 9.51 14.58
C GLN A 12 1.20 9.29 13.27
N TRP A 13 0.60 8.57 12.31
CA TRP A 13 1.18 8.34 11.00
C TRP A 13 1.35 9.63 10.20
N THR A 14 0.35 10.48 10.21
CA THR A 14 0.36 11.79 9.54
C THR A 14 1.40 12.75 10.14
N ALA A 15 1.65 12.65 11.45
CA ALA A 15 2.63 13.50 12.14
C ALA A 15 4.09 13.12 11.83
N LEU A 16 4.36 11.93 11.27
CA LEU A 16 5.71 11.55 10.88
C LEU A 16 6.16 12.35 9.65
N SER A 17 7.43 12.72 9.62
CA SER A 17 8.02 13.34 8.43
C SER A 17 7.96 12.38 7.23
N TRP A 18 7.94 12.93 6.03
CA TRP A 18 7.90 12.11 4.82
C TRP A 18 9.17 11.24 4.67
N GLU A 19 10.32 11.73 5.12
CA GLU A 19 11.58 10.98 5.13
C GLU A 19 11.48 9.75 6.03
N HIS A 20 10.88 9.90 7.21
CA HIS A 20 10.69 8.78 8.12
C HIS A 20 9.76 7.73 7.50
N ARG A 21 8.64 8.15 6.90
CA ARG A 21 7.76 7.23 6.19
C ARG A 21 8.48 6.54 5.02
N ALA A 22 9.21 7.31 4.19
CA ALA A 22 9.99 6.76 3.08
C ALA A 22 11.02 5.73 3.55
N SER A 23 11.71 5.98 4.66
CA SER A 23 12.73 5.07 5.19
C SER A 23 12.16 3.69 5.54
N ILE A 24 10.92 3.60 6.01
CA ILE A 24 10.24 2.34 6.30
C ILE A 24 10.01 1.54 5.01
N PHE A 25 9.50 2.16 3.94
CA PHE A 25 9.25 1.48 2.67
C PHE A 25 10.54 1.13 1.93
N LEU A 26 11.57 1.97 2.01
CA LEU A 26 12.90 1.64 1.47
C LEU A 26 13.53 0.46 2.23
N LYS A 27 13.37 0.41 3.56
CA LYS A 27 13.81 -0.75 4.35
C LYS A 27 13.01 -2.02 3.99
N ALA A 28 11.71 -1.91 3.73
CA ALA A 28 10.92 -3.03 3.23
C ALA A 28 11.44 -3.54 1.88
N ALA A 29 11.86 -2.65 0.97
CA ALA A 29 12.51 -3.03 -0.29
C ALA A 29 13.82 -3.79 -0.05
N GLU A 30 14.65 -3.36 0.91
CA GLU A 30 15.89 -4.06 1.28
C GLU A 30 15.60 -5.46 1.86
N LEU A 31 14.62 -5.59 2.74
CA LEU A 31 14.20 -6.88 3.30
C LEU A 31 13.70 -7.83 2.19
N LEU A 32 12.92 -7.32 1.24
CA LEU A 32 12.44 -8.09 0.09
C LEU A 32 13.58 -8.48 -0.86
N SER A 33 14.55 -7.61 -1.08
CA SER A 33 15.70 -7.92 -1.95
C SER A 33 16.67 -8.95 -1.35
N GLY A 34 16.65 -9.11 -0.04
CA GLY A 34 17.50 -9.99 0.74
C GLY A 34 16.74 -11.16 1.38
N PRO A 35 16.55 -11.12 2.71
CA PRO A 35 16.09 -12.30 3.48
C PRO A 35 14.69 -12.79 3.11
N TYR A 36 13.81 -11.92 2.62
CA TYR A 36 12.44 -12.30 2.27
C TYR A 36 12.24 -12.70 0.81
N ARG A 37 13.26 -12.53 -0.05
CA ARG A 37 13.13 -12.78 -1.50
C ARG A 37 12.62 -14.18 -1.83
N MET A 38 13.23 -15.20 -1.27
CA MET A 38 12.81 -16.58 -1.52
C MET A 38 11.44 -16.90 -0.91
N LYS A 39 11.12 -16.30 0.24
CA LYS A 39 9.85 -16.50 0.93
C LYS A 39 8.68 -15.90 0.14
N ILE A 40 8.81 -14.68 -0.37
CA ILE A 40 7.77 -14.05 -1.17
C ILE A 40 7.57 -14.75 -2.51
N ASN A 41 8.65 -15.21 -3.15
CA ASN A 41 8.57 -16.00 -4.38
C ASN A 41 7.85 -17.33 -4.15
N ALA A 42 8.21 -18.07 -3.09
CA ALA A 42 7.56 -19.33 -2.75
C ALA A 42 6.06 -19.12 -2.45
N ALA A 43 5.71 -18.08 -1.69
CA ALA A 43 4.33 -17.73 -1.41
C ALA A 43 3.52 -17.42 -2.68
N THR A 44 4.13 -16.73 -3.63
CA THR A 44 3.55 -16.41 -4.94
C THR A 44 3.37 -17.66 -5.80
N MET A 45 4.38 -18.52 -5.86
CA MET A 45 4.29 -19.78 -6.61
C MET A 45 3.15 -20.66 -6.09
N LEU A 46 3.04 -20.81 -4.77
CA LEU A 46 2.02 -21.65 -4.12
C LEU A 46 0.62 -21.07 -4.26
N GLY A 47 0.45 -19.77 -4.03
CA GLY A 47 -0.88 -19.13 -4.04
C GLY A 47 -1.42 -18.84 -5.44
N GLN A 48 -0.55 -18.56 -6.41
CA GLN A 48 -0.93 -18.08 -7.74
C GLN A 48 -0.56 -19.04 -8.87
N SER A 49 -0.07 -20.26 -8.54
CA SER A 49 0.34 -21.27 -9.52
C SER A 49 1.36 -20.76 -10.54
N LYS A 50 2.29 -19.92 -10.08
CA LYS A 50 3.37 -19.36 -10.91
C LYS A 50 4.64 -20.21 -10.82
N ASN A 51 5.42 -20.22 -11.89
CA ASN A 51 6.76 -20.78 -11.85
C ASN A 51 7.76 -19.79 -11.21
N ALA A 52 9.01 -20.24 -10.99
CA ALA A 52 10.01 -19.44 -10.30
C ALA A 52 10.34 -18.11 -11.03
N TYR A 53 10.38 -18.12 -12.36
CA TYR A 53 10.64 -16.91 -13.15
C TYR A 53 9.51 -15.89 -13.04
N GLN A 54 8.26 -16.35 -13.13
CA GLN A 54 7.09 -15.49 -12.97
C GLN A 54 7.04 -14.92 -11.56
N ALA A 55 7.25 -15.74 -10.54
CA ALA A 55 7.25 -15.28 -9.16
C ALA A 55 8.34 -14.24 -8.90
N GLU A 56 9.55 -14.47 -9.43
CA GLU A 56 10.68 -13.54 -9.28
C GLU A 56 10.36 -12.15 -9.88
N ILE A 57 9.75 -12.11 -11.06
CA ILE A 57 9.38 -10.86 -11.73
C ILE A 57 8.16 -10.23 -11.06
N ASP A 58 7.07 -11.00 -10.97
CA ASP A 58 5.72 -10.51 -10.60
C ASP A 58 5.54 -10.31 -9.08
N SER A 59 6.52 -10.70 -8.27
CA SER A 59 6.50 -10.47 -6.82
C SER A 59 7.72 -9.73 -6.33
N ALA A 60 8.90 -10.36 -6.29
CA ALA A 60 10.08 -9.77 -5.66
C ALA A 60 10.58 -8.54 -6.41
N CYS A 61 10.96 -8.68 -7.68
CA CYS A 61 11.58 -7.59 -8.45
C CYS A 61 10.65 -6.38 -8.55
N GLU A 62 9.42 -6.59 -9.02
CA GLU A 62 8.48 -5.50 -9.27
C GLU A 62 8.05 -4.81 -7.96
N LEU A 63 7.84 -5.55 -6.86
CA LEU A 63 7.48 -4.92 -5.59
C LEU A 63 8.64 -4.11 -5.00
N ILE A 64 9.87 -4.61 -5.11
CA ILE A 64 11.06 -3.87 -4.71
C ILE A 64 11.16 -2.55 -5.47
N ASP A 65 10.93 -2.59 -6.78
CA ASP A 65 10.95 -1.40 -7.63
C ASP A 65 9.83 -0.43 -7.28
N PHE A 66 8.60 -0.91 -7.08
CA PHE A 66 7.51 -0.06 -6.63
C PHE A 66 7.84 0.69 -5.33
N LEU A 67 8.37 0.00 -4.33
CA LEU A 67 8.70 0.62 -3.05
C LEU A 67 9.80 1.69 -3.19
N ARG A 68 10.80 1.46 -4.04
CA ARG A 68 11.88 2.41 -4.31
C ARG A 68 11.42 3.59 -5.15
N PHE A 69 10.73 3.32 -6.28
CA PHE A 69 10.26 4.37 -7.17
C PHE A 69 9.15 5.21 -6.55
N ASN A 70 8.25 4.63 -5.75
CA ASN A 70 7.23 5.41 -5.05
C ASN A 70 7.86 6.42 -4.07
N ALA A 71 8.94 6.05 -3.38
CA ALA A 71 9.67 6.99 -2.54
C ALA A 71 10.25 8.16 -3.36
N TYR A 72 10.80 7.87 -4.54
CA TYR A 72 11.27 8.89 -5.47
C TYR A 72 10.11 9.76 -5.98
N TYR A 73 9.04 9.16 -6.49
CA TYR A 73 7.89 9.92 -7.01
C TYR A 73 7.18 10.76 -5.95
N MET A 74 7.18 10.32 -4.70
CA MET A 74 6.70 11.14 -3.59
C MET A 74 7.49 12.44 -3.47
N THR A 75 8.83 12.39 -3.63
CA THR A 75 9.64 13.62 -3.61
C THR A 75 9.33 14.53 -4.79
N GLU A 76 9.10 13.98 -5.97
CA GLU A 76 8.69 14.74 -7.15
C GLU A 76 7.34 15.44 -6.92
N ILE A 77 6.36 14.74 -6.33
CA ILE A 77 5.05 15.35 -5.98
C ILE A 77 5.26 16.51 -4.99
N TYR A 78 6.06 16.32 -3.94
CA TYR A 78 6.29 17.36 -2.92
C TYR A 78 7.10 18.55 -3.44
N ASN A 79 7.88 18.36 -4.50
CA ASN A 79 8.61 19.43 -5.19
C ASN A 79 7.72 20.30 -6.10
N VAL A 80 6.48 19.86 -6.38
CA VAL A 80 5.53 20.71 -7.12
C VAL A 80 5.07 21.84 -6.20
N GLN A 81 5.67 23.00 -6.38
CA GLN A 81 5.43 24.19 -5.56
C GLN A 81 5.09 25.40 -6.45
N PRO A 82 4.27 26.35 -5.98
CA PRO A 82 3.97 27.55 -6.71
C PRO A 82 5.19 28.48 -6.78
N GLU A 83 5.22 29.33 -7.80
CA GLU A 83 6.25 30.37 -7.90
C GLU A 83 6.11 31.39 -6.78
N SER A 84 7.25 31.89 -6.29
CA SER A 84 7.34 32.93 -5.29
C SER A 84 7.84 34.23 -5.93
N SER A 85 7.18 35.35 -5.63
CA SER A 85 7.63 36.68 -6.03
C SER A 85 8.66 37.24 -5.05
N THR A 86 9.37 38.28 -5.44
CA THR A 86 10.33 38.96 -4.55
C THR A 86 9.64 39.40 -3.25
N GLY A 87 10.17 38.96 -2.12
CA GLY A 87 9.62 39.26 -0.78
C GLY A 87 8.37 38.45 -0.37
N ILE A 88 7.93 37.53 -1.20
CA ILE A 88 6.77 36.64 -0.90
C ILE A 88 7.22 35.19 -1.06
N TRP A 89 6.85 34.34 -0.11
CA TRP A 89 7.06 32.90 -0.18
C TRP A 89 5.73 32.18 -0.28
N ASN A 90 5.44 31.55 -1.43
CA ASN A 90 4.29 30.73 -1.68
C ASN A 90 4.64 29.26 -1.48
N ARG A 91 3.78 28.50 -0.78
CA ARG A 91 4.01 27.09 -0.50
C ARG A 91 2.70 26.31 -0.54
N LEU A 92 2.76 25.09 -1.10
CA LEU A 92 1.74 24.05 -0.93
C LEU A 92 2.15 23.11 0.19
N GLU A 93 1.16 22.71 0.98
CA GLU A 93 1.29 21.64 1.95
C GLU A 93 0.40 20.47 1.53
N TRP A 94 1.04 19.33 1.25
CA TRP A 94 0.36 18.13 0.84
C TRP A 94 -0.15 17.38 2.06
N ARG A 95 -1.46 17.15 2.13
CA ARG A 95 -2.11 16.45 3.24
C ARG A 95 -2.69 15.12 2.77
N PRO A 96 -2.78 14.10 3.67
CA PRO A 96 -3.51 12.88 3.37
C PRO A 96 -5.00 13.16 3.17
N LEU A 97 -5.70 12.22 2.54
CA LEU A 97 -7.16 12.25 2.46
C LEU A 97 -7.78 12.16 3.87
N GLU A 98 -8.95 12.75 4.06
CA GLU A 98 -9.73 12.55 5.28
C GLU A 98 -10.27 11.11 5.33
N GLY A 99 -10.23 10.46 6.50
CA GLY A 99 -10.67 9.08 6.64
C GLY A 99 -9.60 8.04 6.27
N PHE A 100 -10.00 6.93 5.64
CA PHE A 100 -9.12 5.84 5.23
C PHE A 100 -9.25 5.51 3.74
N VAL A 101 -8.19 4.96 3.15
CA VAL A 101 -8.19 4.46 1.77
C VAL A 101 -8.44 2.94 1.78
N PHE A 102 -9.29 2.47 0.87
CA PHE A 102 -9.51 1.06 0.63
C PHE A 102 -8.61 0.57 -0.51
N ALA A 103 -7.70 -0.34 -0.22
CA ALA A 103 -6.90 -1.03 -1.23
C ALA A 103 -7.55 -2.38 -1.55
N LEU A 104 -8.06 -2.51 -2.78
CA LEU A 104 -8.66 -3.74 -3.29
C LEU A 104 -7.76 -4.30 -4.38
N THR A 105 -7.09 -5.43 -4.10
CA THR A 105 -6.00 -5.92 -4.93
C THR A 105 -6.36 -7.14 -5.75
N PRO A 106 -5.75 -7.30 -6.95
CA PRO A 106 -6.06 -8.38 -7.87
C PRO A 106 -5.53 -9.73 -7.35
N PHE A 107 -5.80 -10.78 -8.12
CA PHE A 107 -5.45 -12.16 -7.74
C PHE A 107 -4.11 -12.66 -8.32
N ASN A 108 -3.56 -11.97 -9.33
CA ASN A 108 -2.54 -12.52 -10.22
C ASN A 108 -1.13 -11.92 -10.06
N PHE A 109 -0.97 -10.79 -9.36
CA PHE A 109 0.33 -10.14 -9.15
C PHE A 109 0.55 -9.76 -7.69
N THR A 110 1.48 -10.42 -7.03
CA THR A 110 1.86 -10.11 -5.65
C THR A 110 2.44 -8.70 -5.53
N ALA A 111 3.23 -8.25 -6.52
CA ALA A 111 3.78 -6.90 -6.53
C ALA A 111 2.68 -5.83 -6.52
N ILE A 112 1.64 -5.99 -7.35
CA ILE A 112 0.49 -5.07 -7.36
C ILE A 112 -0.27 -5.13 -6.04
N ALA A 113 -0.44 -6.35 -5.48
CA ALA A 113 -1.10 -6.50 -4.18
C ALA A 113 -0.36 -5.77 -3.06
N GLY A 114 0.96 -5.72 -3.09
CA GLY A 114 1.77 -4.95 -2.14
C GLY A 114 1.78 -3.45 -2.45
N ASN A 115 1.84 -3.07 -3.72
CA ASN A 115 1.90 -1.67 -4.13
C ASN A 115 0.64 -0.88 -3.79
N LEU A 116 -0.55 -1.46 -4.02
CA LEU A 116 -1.81 -0.74 -3.83
C LEU A 116 -2.04 -0.25 -2.39
N PRO A 117 -1.72 -1.00 -1.32
CA PRO A 117 -1.75 -0.46 0.03
C PRO A 117 -0.54 0.42 0.36
N CYS A 118 0.66 0.13 -0.18
CA CYS A 118 1.88 0.83 0.20
C CYS A 118 1.98 2.24 -0.38
N ALA A 119 1.59 2.45 -1.64
CA ALA A 119 1.69 3.75 -2.30
C ALA A 119 0.89 4.85 -1.57
N PRO A 120 -0.41 4.69 -1.27
CA PRO A 120 -1.14 5.70 -0.51
C PRO A 120 -0.71 5.79 0.97
N ALA A 121 -0.20 4.70 1.57
CA ALA A 121 0.34 4.75 2.93
C ALA A 121 1.60 5.63 3.00
N LEU A 122 2.48 5.54 2.03
CA LEU A 122 3.70 6.34 1.94
C LEU A 122 3.41 7.85 2.00
N ILE A 123 2.32 8.30 1.36
CA ILE A 123 1.86 9.69 1.38
C ILE A 123 0.85 9.98 2.49
N SER A 124 1.03 9.37 3.66
CA SER A 124 0.35 9.61 4.95
C SER A 124 -1.07 9.07 5.10
N ASN A 125 -1.61 8.31 4.14
CA ASN A 125 -2.92 7.69 4.33
C ASN A 125 -2.83 6.44 5.20
N THR A 126 -3.94 6.07 5.83
CA THR A 126 -4.12 4.77 6.47
C THR A 126 -5.06 3.89 5.65
N ILE A 127 -4.80 2.59 5.65
CA ILE A 127 -5.30 1.68 4.64
C ILE A 127 -6.09 0.52 5.28
N VAL A 128 -7.22 0.21 4.68
CA VAL A 128 -7.86 -1.09 4.81
C VAL A 128 -7.58 -1.85 3.52
N TRP A 129 -6.90 -2.99 3.62
CA TRP A 129 -6.43 -3.77 2.46
C TRP A 129 -7.15 -5.11 2.38
N LYS A 130 -7.92 -5.31 1.31
CA LYS A 130 -8.54 -6.61 0.98
C LYS A 130 -7.75 -7.27 -0.13
N ALA A 131 -6.98 -8.29 0.22
CA ALA A 131 -6.30 -9.14 -0.75
C ALA A 131 -7.25 -10.16 -1.38
N SER A 132 -6.91 -10.63 -2.57
CA SER A 132 -7.59 -11.79 -3.17
C SER A 132 -7.33 -13.06 -2.35
N GLU A 133 -8.25 -14.02 -2.43
CA GLU A 133 -8.13 -15.31 -1.73
C GLU A 133 -6.85 -16.06 -2.13
N THR A 134 -6.47 -16.05 -3.40
CA THR A 134 -5.24 -16.69 -3.89
C THR A 134 -3.96 -15.98 -3.44
N GLN A 135 -4.07 -14.75 -2.94
CA GLN A 135 -2.94 -13.96 -2.45
C GLN A 135 -2.85 -13.88 -0.92
N ILE A 136 -3.66 -14.62 -0.18
CA ILE A 136 -3.64 -14.58 1.28
C ILE A 136 -2.23 -14.84 1.82
N PHE A 137 -1.54 -15.84 1.29
CA PHE A 137 -0.21 -16.22 1.75
C PHE A 137 0.84 -15.13 1.42
N SER A 138 0.91 -14.69 0.18
CA SER A 138 1.85 -13.61 -0.22
C SER A 138 1.55 -12.29 0.46
N ALA A 139 0.28 -11.94 0.67
CA ALA A 139 -0.12 -10.75 1.41
C ALA A 139 0.32 -10.79 2.88
N ASN A 140 0.25 -11.96 3.54
CA ASN A 140 0.80 -12.12 4.89
C ASN A 140 2.32 -11.92 4.93
N VAL A 141 3.05 -12.44 3.94
CA VAL A 141 4.51 -12.22 3.85
C VAL A 141 4.82 -10.73 3.67
N ILE A 142 4.05 -10.02 2.85
CA ILE A 142 4.20 -8.56 2.70
C ILE A 142 3.98 -7.85 4.05
N MET A 143 2.95 -8.23 4.81
CA MET A 143 2.70 -7.64 6.13
C MET A 143 3.80 -7.96 7.14
N GLU A 144 4.42 -9.15 7.09
CA GLU A 144 5.59 -9.47 7.90
C GLU A 144 6.76 -8.54 7.56
N VAL A 145 7.06 -8.38 6.27
CA VAL A 145 8.12 -7.47 5.79
C VAL A 145 7.89 -6.03 6.26
N LEU A 146 6.67 -5.53 6.10
CA LEU A 146 6.32 -4.16 6.50
C LEU A 146 6.47 -3.94 8.01
N ARG A 147 6.04 -4.91 8.83
CA ARG A 147 6.24 -4.85 10.29
C ARG A 147 7.72 -4.87 10.68
N GLU A 148 8.51 -5.75 10.08
CA GLU A 148 9.96 -5.81 10.33
C GLU A 148 10.67 -4.54 9.85
N ALA A 149 10.18 -3.92 8.78
CA ALA A 149 10.66 -2.62 8.33
C ALA A 149 10.32 -1.47 9.29
N GLY A 150 9.38 -1.68 10.22
CA GLY A 150 8.97 -0.70 11.22
C GLY A 150 7.67 0.03 10.92
N LEU A 151 6.83 -0.50 10.01
CA LEU A 151 5.50 0.06 9.77
C LEU A 151 4.65 -0.04 11.05
N PRO A 152 4.12 1.07 11.58
CA PRO A 152 3.29 1.04 12.78
C PRO A 152 1.99 0.27 12.58
N ASP A 153 1.52 -0.40 13.63
CA ASP A 153 0.24 -1.08 13.63
C ASP A 153 -0.91 -0.12 13.31
N GLY A 154 -1.85 -0.59 12.50
CA GLY A 154 -3.02 0.17 12.09
C GLY A 154 -2.81 1.04 10.84
N VAL A 155 -1.59 1.27 10.36
CA VAL A 155 -1.34 2.03 9.13
C VAL A 155 -1.86 1.25 7.92
N ILE A 156 -1.51 -0.03 7.80
CA ILE A 156 -2.07 -0.93 6.79
C ILE A 156 -2.73 -2.10 7.51
N ASN A 157 -4.01 -2.32 7.23
CA ASN A 157 -4.85 -3.32 7.88
C ASN A 157 -5.32 -4.35 6.86
N LEU A 158 -4.63 -5.48 6.78
CA LEU A 158 -4.99 -6.59 5.90
C LEU A 158 -6.22 -7.32 6.45
N VAL A 159 -7.22 -7.54 5.58
CA VAL A 159 -8.45 -8.25 5.92
C VAL A 159 -8.74 -9.38 4.92
N PHE A 160 -9.25 -10.47 5.43
CA PHE A 160 -9.69 -11.63 4.66
C PHE A 160 -11.21 -11.73 4.74
N VAL A 161 -11.89 -11.23 3.73
CA VAL A 161 -13.35 -11.15 3.66
C VAL A 161 -13.77 -11.23 2.19
N SER A 162 -15.00 -11.68 1.92
CA SER A 162 -15.53 -11.67 0.55
C SER A 162 -15.66 -10.24 0.02
N GLY A 163 -15.57 -10.09 -1.31
CA GLY A 163 -15.65 -8.77 -1.96
C GLY A 163 -16.98 -8.06 -1.68
N ALA A 164 -18.09 -8.78 -1.73
CA ALA A 164 -19.42 -8.23 -1.47
C ALA A 164 -19.52 -7.66 -0.04
N VAL A 165 -19.16 -8.47 0.98
CA VAL A 165 -19.19 -8.03 2.38
C VAL A 165 -18.26 -6.84 2.63
N ALA A 166 -17.07 -6.84 2.00
CA ALA A 166 -16.17 -5.69 2.11
C ALA A 166 -16.79 -4.43 1.50
N GLY A 167 -17.37 -4.55 0.30
CA GLY A 167 -18.01 -3.44 -0.41
C GLY A 167 -19.15 -2.82 0.39
N ASP A 168 -20.07 -3.64 0.88
CA ASP A 168 -21.23 -3.17 1.66
C ASP A 168 -20.81 -2.36 2.90
N ILE A 169 -19.76 -2.79 3.59
CA ILE A 169 -19.30 -2.13 4.82
C ILE A 169 -18.46 -0.88 4.50
N ILE A 170 -17.57 -0.96 3.52
CA ILE A 170 -16.55 0.06 3.27
C ILE A 170 -17.14 1.24 2.52
N PHE A 171 -17.89 1.01 1.43
CA PHE A 171 -18.40 2.10 0.61
C PHE A 171 -19.53 2.89 1.28
N SER A 172 -20.23 2.29 2.25
CA SER A 172 -21.23 3.00 3.07
C SER A 172 -20.61 3.73 4.28
N HIS A 173 -19.31 3.55 4.55
CA HIS A 173 -18.70 4.10 5.75
C HIS A 173 -18.39 5.60 5.58
N LYS A 174 -18.81 6.44 6.52
CA LYS A 174 -18.63 7.90 6.45
C LYS A 174 -17.18 8.39 6.33
N GLU A 175 -16.23 7.58 6.81
CA GLU A 175 -14.79 7.87 6.75
C GLU A 175 -14.10 7.19 5.53
N PHE A 176 -14.86 6.67 4.57
CA PHE A 176 -14.30 6.16 3.32
C PHE A 176 -13.82 7.34 2.48
N ALA A 177 -12.51 7.42 2.24
CA ALA A 177 -11.87 8.54 1.56
C ALA A 177 -11.54 8.26 0.09
N GLY A 178 -11.32 7.01 -0.26
CA GLY A 178 -10.97 6.64 -1.63
C GLY A 178 -10.69 5.16 -1.81
N LEU A 179 -10.75 4.74 -3.07
CA LEU A 179 -10.46 3.37 -3.52
C LEU A 179 -9.18 3.34 -4.34
N HIS A 180 -8.26 2.46 -3.98
CA HIS A 180 -7.12 2.11 -4.83
C HIS A 180 -7.30 0.68 -5.34
N PHE A 181 -7.65 0.55 -6.61
CA PHE A 181 -8.14 -0.69 -7.22
C PHE A 181 -7.34 -1.09 -8.46
N THR A 182 -7.04 -2.36 -8.55
CA THR A 182 -6.66 -3.03 -9.79
C THR A 182 -7.42 -4.35 -9.87
N GLY A 183 -8.05 -4.60 -11.01
CA GLY A 183 -8.85 -5.81 -11.22
C GLY A 183 -9.58 -5.81 -12.57
N GLY A 184 -10.57 -6.68 -12.69
CA GLY A 184 -11.37 -6.80 -13.90
C GLY A 184 -12.35 -5.63 -14.09
N THR A 185 -12.61 -5.28 -15.35
CA THR A 185 -13.55 -4.21 -15.74
C THR A 185 -14.95 -4.40 -15.15
N ASN A 186 -15.46 -5.65 -15.13
CA ASN A 186 -16.79 -5.92 -14.57
C ASN A 186 -16.84 -5.59 -13.08
N THR A 187 -15.79 -5.93 -12.31
CA THR A 187 -15.71 -5.57 -10.90
C THR A 187 -15.65 -4.06 -10.71
N PHE A 188 -14.84 -3.36 -11.55
CA PHE A 188 -14.77 -1.91 -11.52
C PHE A 188 -16.13 -1.24 -11.76
N ASN A 189 -16.89 -1.73 -12.75
CA ASN A 189 -18.21 -1.19 -13.09
C ASN A 189 -19.29 -1.50 -12.02
N THR A 190 -19.03 -2.48 -11.13
CA THR A 190 -19.97 -2.85 -10.06
C THR A 190 -19.72 -2.02 -8.78
N ILE A 191 -18.49 -1.56 -8.57
CA ILE A 191 -18.07 -0.70 -7.46
C ILE A 191 -18.55 0.74 -7.68
#